data_caca59d551de40c2d9fa125864099f61
#
_entry.id   caca59d551de40c2d9fa125864099f61
#
_cell.length_a   1.000
_cell.length_b   1.000
_cell.length_c   1.000
_cell.angle_alpha   90.00
_cell.angle_beta   90.00
_cell.angle_gamma   90.00
#
_symmetry.space_group_name_H-M   'P 1'
#
loop_
_entity.id
_entity.type
_entity.pdbx_description
1 polymer ?
#
loop_
_entity_poly.entity_id
_entity_poly.type
_entity_poly.pdbx_seq_one_letter_code
_entity_poly.pdbx_strand_id
1 'polypeptide(L)'
;MTLRASDLKDGLTFTEVLVEDLTRTQIVQYAGASGDYNPLHTDEVFATKVAGYPSVFAHGMLTMGMTGRALTALVGDGNLRSFGGRFTSQVWPGDDLTATFTVTAVHADGGAGGGADGGAGGDGDGGEPTVDLAVRTTNQDGVEVFSGTATAGIEA
;
A
#
# COMPACT_ATOMS: atom_id res chain seq x y z
N MET A 1 -10.55 -12.95 6.74
CA MET A 1 -11.07 -13.80 5.63
C MET A 1 -9.86 -14.17 4.82
N THR A 2 -9.60 -15.43 4.58
CA THR A 2 -8.42 -15.84 3.79
C THR A 2 -8.85 -15.98 2.33
N LEU A 3 -8.07 -15.47 1.41
CA LEU A 3 -8.34 -15.59 -0.03
C LEU A 3 -8.08 -17.04 -0.48
N ARG A 4 -8.93 -17.57 -1.37
CA ARG A 4 -8.78 -18.92 -1.95
C ARG A 4 -8.45 -18.82 -3.43
N ALA A 5 -7.57 -19.69 -3.89
CA ALA A 5 -7.17 -19.72 -5.30
C ALA A 5 -8.37 -19.90 -6.25
N SER A 6 -9.36 -20.71 -5.87
CA SER A 6 -10.59 -20.94 -6.66
C SER A 6 -11.44 -19.70 -6.88
N ASP A 7 -11.35 -18.70 -5.99
CA ASP A 7 -12.17 -17.49 -6.01
C ASP A 7 -11.48 -16.32 -6.72
N LEU A 8 -10.20 -16.49 -7.07
CA LEU A 8 -9.36 -15.47 -7.67
C LEU A 8 -9.22 -15.69 -9.19
N LYS A 9 -9.19 -14.59 -9.91
CA LYS A 9 -8.89 -14.54 -11.35
C LYS A 9 -8.20 -13.24 -11.71
N ASP A 10 -7.42 -13.26 -12.76
CA ASP A 10 -6.76 -12.08 -13.28
C ASP A 10 -7.77 -10.95 -13.55
N GLY A 11 -7.39 -9.75 -13.11
CA GLY A 11 -8.22 -8.56 -13.21
C GLY A 11 -9.29 -8.41 -12.12
N LEU A 12 -9.46 -9.39 -11.20
CA LEU A 12 -10.33 -9.21 -10.04
C LEU A 12 -9.79 -8.09 -9.16
N THR A 13 -10.66 -7.19 -8.73
CA THR A 13 -10.27 -6.02 -7.93
C THR A 13 -10.96 -6.02 -6.57
N PHE A 14 -10.24 -5.57 -5.57
CA PHE A 14 -10.73 -5.27 -4.23
C PHE A 14 -10.46 -3.79 -3.94
N THR A 15 -11.40 -3.13 -3.31
CA THR A 15 -11.29 -1.70 -3.01
C THR A 15 -11.59 -1.45 -1.54
N GLU A 16 -10.77 -0.63 -0.90
CA GLU A 16 -10.92 -0.28 0.53
C GLU A 16 -10.70 1.21 0.73
N VAL A 17 -11.60 1.86 1.45
CA VAL A 17 -11.42 3.24 1.91
C VAL A 17 -10.44 3.23 3.08
N LEU A 18 -9.32 3.93 2.93
CA LEU A 18 -8.25 3.97 3.92
C LEU A 18 -8.51 5.03 5.00
N VAL A 19 -8.97 6.19 4.56
CA VAL A 19 -9.28 7.35 5.39
C VAL A 19 -10.21 8.28 4.61
N GLU A 20 -11.14 8.91 5.31
CA GLU A 20 -11.93 10.05 4.86
C GLU A 20 -11.47 11.28 5.63
N ASP A 21 -11.27 12.42 4.94
CA ASP A 21 -10.82 13.70 5.50
C ASP A 21 -9.54 13.53 6.36
N LEU A 22 -8.43 13.13 5.72
CA LEU A 22 -7.14 12.97 6.41
C LEU A 22 -6.79 14.23 7.19
N THR A 23 -6.75 14.15 8.52
CA THR A 23 -6.55 15.30 9.38
C THR A 23 -5.07 15.64 9.60
N ARG A 24 -4.77 16.90 9.85
CA ARG A 24 -3.44 17.34 10.31
C ARG A 24 -3.02 16.62 11.60
N THR A 25 -3.98 16.31 12.49
CA THR A 25 -3.73 15.58 13.73
C THR A 25 -3.20 14.18 13.44
N GLN A 26 -3.76 13.45 12.47
CA GLN A 26 -3.26 12.13 12.07
C GLN A 26 -1.83 12.21 11.51
N ILE A 27 -1.51 13.24 10.72
CA ILE A 27 -0.15 13.47 10.22
C ILE A 27 0.83 13.71 11.37
N VAL A 28 0.47 14.55 12.34
CA VAL A 28 1.31 14.82 13.53
C VAL A 28 1.47 13.58 14.41
N GLN A 29 0.41 12.80 14.60
CA GLN A 29 0.47 11.53 15.32
C GLN A 29 1.45 10.55 14.65
N TYR A 30 1.42 10.49 13.31
CA TYR A 30 2.36 9.67 12.57
C TYR A 30 3.80 10.18 12.70
N ALA A 31 4.04 11.50 12.67
CA ALA A 31 5.36 12.08 12.93
C ALA A 31 5.91 11.61 14.28
N GLY A 32 5.06 11.65 15.31
CA GLY A 32 5.42 11.17 16.65
C GLY A 32 5.70 9.66 16.71
N ALA A 33 4.89 8.86 16.04
CA ALA A 33 5.02 7.40 16.02
C ALA A 33 6.23 6.91 15.22
N SER A 34 6.52 7.57 14.08
CA SER A 34 7.62 7.19 13.18
C SER A 34 8.97 7.81 13.54
N GLY A 35 8.96 8.93 14.29
CA GLY A 35 10.15 9.74 14.54
C GLY A 35 10.55 10.61 13.35
N ASP A 36 9.73 10.71 12.31
CA ASP A 36 9.96 11.57 11.17
C ASP A 36 9.35 12.96 11.43
N TYR A 37 10.15 13.84 11.99
CA TYR A 37 9.78 15.22 12.33
C TYR A 37 10.14 16.24 11.24
N ASN A 38 10.24 15.83 9.98
CA ASN A 38 10.49 16.75 8.90
C ASN A 38 9.43 17.89 8.91
N PRO A 39 9.84 19.17 8.95
CA PRO A 39 8.92 20.30 9.08
C PRO A 39 7.92 20.41 7.91
N LEU A 40 8.16 19.79 6.77
CA LEU A 40 7.19 19.69 5.68
C LEU A 40 5.86 19.07 6.09
N HIS A 41 5.87 18.25 7.15
CA HIS A 41 4.69 17.51 7.61
C HIS A 41 3.97 18.22 8.78
N THR A 42 4.65 19.14 9.49
CA THR A 42 4.13 19.66 10.76
C THR A 42 4.16 21.18 10.88
N ASP A 43 5.02 21.87 10.12
CA ASP A 43 5.19 23.31 10.18
C ASP A 43 4.65 24.00 8.91
N GLU A 44 3.47 24.62 9.04
CA GLU A 44 2.81 25.33 7.94
C GLU A 44 3.65 26.48 7.39
N VAL A 45 4.36 27.20 8.27
CA VAL A 45 5.20 28.33 7.85
C VAL A 45 6.37 27.82 7.02
N PHE A 46 7.02 26.75 7.49
CA PHE A 46 8.09 26.13 6.73
C PHE A 46 7.59 25.59 5.39
N ALA A 47 6.52 24.80 5.39
CA ALA A 47 5.97 24.19 4.19
C ALA A 47 5.60 25.25 3.13
N THR A 48 4.94 26.36 3.54
CA THR A 48 4.43 27.37 2.60
C THR A 48 5.43 28.44 2.26
N LYS A 49 6.19 28.97 3.23
CA LYS A 49 7.06 30.16 3.03
C LYS A 49 8.49 29.80 2.67
N VAL A 50 8.96 28.61 3.11
CA VAL A 50 10.33 28.18 2.85
C VAL A 50 10.38 27.14 1.73
N ALA A 51 9.53 26.12 1.80
CA ALA A 51 9.54 25.02 0.82
C ALA A 51 8.63 25.27 -0.40
N GLY A 52 7.70 26.24 -0.35
CA GLY A 52 6.87 26.65 -1.48
C GLY A 52 5.68 25.72 -1.79
N TYR A 53 5.32 24.84 -0.86
CA TYR A 53 4.13 24.00 -0.98
C TYR A 53 2.87 24.77 -0.56
N PRO A 54 1.67 24.35 -1.00
CA PRO A 54 0.42 25.04 -0.62
C PRO A 54 0.05 24.82 0.85
N SER A 55 0.55 23.76 1.50
CA SER A 55 0.29 23.38 2.89
C SER A 55 1.33 22.37 3.36
N VAL A 56 1.26 21.93 4.62
CA VAL A 56 1.87 20.67 5.05
C VAL A 56 1.22 19.49 4.31
N PHE A 57 1.94 18.40 4.15
CA PHE A 57 1.42 17.18 3.52
C PHE A 57 1.82 15.93 4.31
N ALA A 58 1.11 14.84 4.07
CA ALA A 58 1.32 13.58 4.77
C ALA A 58 2.67 12.94 4.41
N HIS A 59 3.25 12.20 5.36
CA HIS A 59 4.37 11.32 5.09
C HIS A 59 3.96 10.26 4.06
N GLY A 60 4.80 10.00 3.07
CA GLY A 60 4.56 8.90 2.13
C GLY A 60 4.36 7.57 2.84
N MET A 61 5.18 7.31 3.88
CA MET A 61 5.07 6.08 4.68
C MET A 61 3.78 5.98 5.49
N LEU A 62 3.09 7.08 5.82
CA LEU A 62 1.75 7.04 6.39
C LEU A 62 0.75 6.44 5.37
N THR A 63 0.79 6.92 4.13
CA THR A 63 -0.03 6.40 3.02
C THR A 63 0.26 4.91 2.78
N MET A 64 1.55 4.53 2.70
CA MET A 64 1.95 3.13 2.54
C MET A 64 1.50 2.27 3.71
N GLY A 65 1.59 2.77 4.95
CA GLY A 65 1.13 2.05 6.15
C GLY A 65 -0.38 1.81 6.16
N MET A 66 -1.19 2.80 5.79
CA MET A 66 -2.65 2.64 5.64
C MET A 66 -2.99 1.63 4.55
N THR A 67 -2.31 1.70 3.40
CA THR A 67 -2.46 0.75 2.29
C THR A 67 -2.06 -0.67 2.71
N GLY A 68 -0.93 -0.82 3.41
CA GLY A 68 -0.46 -2.11 3.94
C GLY A 68 -1.41 -2.72 4.97
N ARG A 69 -2.01 -1.90 5.84
CA ARG A 69 -3.04 -2.36 6.79
C ARG A 69 -4.26 -2.93 6.04
N ALA A 70 -4.77 -2.23 5.03
CA ALA A 70 -5.89 -2.69 4.22
C ALA A 70 -5.54 -3.99 3.46
N LEU A 71 -4.34 -4.05 2.90
CA LEU A 71 -3.83 -5.25 2.23
C LEU A 71 -3.73 -6.44 3.18
N THR A 72 -3.16 -6.25 4.39
CA THR A 72 -3.09 -7.31 5.40
C THR A 72 -4.48 -7.77 5.83
N ALA A 73 -5.44 -6.85 5.99
CA ALA A 73 -6.83 -7.21 6.30
C ALA A 73 -7.48 -8.03 5.17
N LEU A 74 -7.14 -7.75 3.91
CA LEU A 74 -7.64 -8.48 2.75
C LEU A 74 -7.07 -9.90 2.68
N VAL A 75 -5.75 -10.06 2.80
CA VAL A 75 -5.08 -11.35 2.61
C VAL A 75 -5.02 -12.20 3.88
N GLY A 76 -5.25 -11.61 5.04
CA GLY A 76 -5.12 -12.24 6.36
C GLY A 76 -3.73 -12.08 6.97
N ASP A 77 -3.69 -12.07 8.31
CA ASP A 77 -2.45 -11.93 9.07
C ASP A 77 -1.47 -13.07 8.75
N GLY A 78 -0.21 -12.70 8.53
CA GLY A 78 0.87 -13.65 8.22
C GLY A 78 0.96 -14.09 6.76
N ASN A 79 -0.02 -13.75 5.92
CA ASN A 79 -0.04 -14.17 4.52
C ASN A 79 0.70 -13.21 3.58
N LEU A 80 0.88 -11.94 3.95
CA LEU A 80 1.61 -10.98 3.13
C LEU A 80 3.09 -11.37 3.05
N ARG A 81 3.59 -11.69 1.85
CA ARG A 81 4.98 -12.11 1.60
C ARG A 81 5.85 -10.93 1.20
N SER A 82 5.34 -10.08 0.33
CA SER A 82 6.03 -8.86 -0.11
C SER A 82 5.04 -7.73 -0.36
N PHE A 83 5.48 -6.51 -0.12
CA PHE A 83 4.74 -5.29 -0.44
C PHE A 83 5.72 -4.15 -0.63
N GLY A 84 5.63 -3.45 -1.74
CA GLY A 84 6.48 -2.31 -2.05
C GLY A 84 5.92 -1.46 -3.18
N GLY A 85 6.49 -0.26 -3.35
CA GLY A 85 6.04 0.63 -4.40
C GLY A 85 6.71 2.00 -4.33
N ARG A 86 6.08 2.96 -4.97
CA ARG A 86 6.55 4.35 -5.04
C ARG A 86 5.43 5.33 -4.71
N PHE A 87 5.79 6.47 -4.15
CA PHE A 87 4.92 7.61 -3.97
C PHE A 87 4.91 8.43 -5.26
N THR A 88 3.73 8.72 -5.77
CA THR A 88 3.54 9.36 -7.08
C THR A 88 3.05 10.80 -6.97
N SER A 89 2.38 11.13 -5.86
CA SER A 89 1.90 12.48 -5.55
C SER A 89 1.84 12.71 -4.05
N GLN A 90 1.80 13.98 -3.63
CA GLN A 90 1.58 14.36 -2.23
C GLN A 90 0.13 14.04 -1.83
N VAL A 91 -0.05 13.77 -0.54
CA VAL A 91 -1.35 13.63 0.12
C VAL A 91 -1.53 14.81 1.07
N TRP A 92 -2.64 15.53 0.91
CA TRP A 92 -2.91 16.76 1.64
C TRP A 92 -3.87 16.51 2.81
N PRO A 93 -3.85 17.36 3.85
CA PRO A 93 -4.96 17.40 4.82
C PRO A 93 -6.28 17.63 4.09
N GLY A 94 -7.29 16.84 4.43
CA GLY A 94 -8.60 16.86 3.76
C GLY A 94 -8.74 15.82 2.65
N ASP A 95 -7.67 15.11 2.25
CA ASP A 95 -7.79 14.06 1.25
C ASP A 95 -8.51 12.82 1.80
N ASP A 96 -9.39 12.26 0.97
CA ASP A 96 -9.92 10.91 1.12
C ASP A 96 -9.01 9.95 0.36
N LEU A 97 -8.64 8.83 0.95
CA LEU A 97 -7.78 7.87 0.28
C LEU A 97 -8.48 6.51 0.12
N THR A 98 -8.38 5.97 -1.08
CA THR A 98 -8.91 4.66 -1.43
C THR A 98 -7.82 3.79 -2.03
N ALA A 99 -7.63 2.57 -1.50
CA ALA A 99 -6.76 1.58 -2.08
C ALA A 99 -7.53 0.63 -3.00
N THR A 100 -6.92 0.27 -4.11
CA THR A 100 -7.40 -0.75 -5.05
C THR A 100 -6.30 -1.81 -5.20
N PHE A 101 -6.68 -3.06 -5.01
CA PHE A 101 -5.83 -4.25 -5.16
C PHE A 101 -6.36 -5.05 -6.35
N THR A 102 -5.55 -5.23 -7.39
CA THR A 102 -5.94 -5.96 -8.60
C THR A 102 -5.12 -7.23 -8.72
N VAL A 103 -5.78 -8.38 -8.82
CA VAL A 103 -5.12 -9.67 -9.07
C VAL A 103 -4.44 -9.62 -10.43
N THR A 104 -3.14 -9.87 -10.46
CA THR A 104 -2.33 -9.93 -11.69
C THR A 104 -1.87 -11.33 -12.06
N ALA A 105 -1.75 -12.22 -11.06
CA ALA A 105 -1.46 -13.63 -11.27
C ALA A 105 -1.88 -14.47 -10.06
N VAL A 106 -2.29 -15.70 -10.28
CA VAL A 106 -2.55 -16.70 -9.25
C VAL A 106 -1.64 -17.90 -9.50
N HIS A 107 -0.85 -18.28 -8.51
CA HIS A 107 0.10 -19.40 -8.58
C HIS A 107 -0.40 -20.55 -7.70
N ALA A 108 -1.15 -21.46 -8.28
CA ALA A 108 -1.77 -22.58 -7.56
C ALA A 108 -0.76 -23.61 -7.05
N ASP A 109 0.40 -23.72 -7.72
CA ASP A 109 1.42 -24.75 -7.43
C ASP A 109 2.63 -24.19 -6.66
N GLY A 110 2.51 -23.06 -6.00
CA GLY A 110 3.57 -22.46 -5.19
C GLY A 110 4.77 -21.93 -5.98
N GLY A 111 4.55 -21.54 -7.24
CA GLY A 111 5.56 -20.85 -8.03
C GLY A 111 5.89 -19.48 -7.38
N ALA A 112 7.16 -19.20 -7.15
CA ALA A 112 7.62 -17.95 -6.57
C ALA A 112 7.18 -16.78 -7.44
N GLY A 113 6.25 -15.96 -6.95
CA GLY A 113 5.95 -14.66 -7.51
C GLY A 113 7.22 -13.80 -7.46
N GLY A 114 7.75 -13.44 -8.62
CA GLY A 114 8.97 -12.66 -8.73
C GLY A 114 8.78 -11.22 -8.27
N GLY A 115 9.14 -10.93 -7.02
CA GLY A 115 9.48 -9.57 -6.63
C GLY A 115 10.70 -9.12 -7.46
N ALA A 116 10.73 -7.89 -7.89
CA ALA A 116 11.73 -7.30 -8.79
C ALA A 116 13.17 -7.21 -8.24
N ASP A 117 13.53 -8.05 -7.25
CA ASP A 117 14.91 -8.22 -6.79
C ASP A 117 15.26 -9.72 -6.80
N GLY A 118 16.12 -10.08 -7.76
CA GLY A 118 16.55 -11.44 -8.03
C GLY A 118 17.25 -12.11 -6.85
N GLY A 119 16.50 -12.87 -6.08
CA GLY A 119 17.02 -13.90 -5.18
C GLY A 119 16.78 -15.26 -5.81
N ALA A 120 17.84 -15.88 -6.32
CA ALA A 120 17.80 -17.17 -6.98
C ALA A 120 17.57 -18.31 -6.00
N GLY A 121 16.69 -19.27 -6.33
CA GLY A 121 16.87 -20.67 -6.13
C GLY A 121 16.40 -21.27 -4.84
N GLY A 122 15.27 -21.94 -4.89
CA GLY A 122 14.93 -23.09 -4.03
C GLY A 122 14.21 -24.11 -4.88
N ASP A 123 14.79 -25.28 -5.03
CA ASP A 123 14.27 -26.43 -5.77
C ASP A 123 12.88 -26.81 -5.26
N GLY A 124 12.01 -27.15 -6.22
CA GLY A 124 10.62 -27.49 -6.05
C GLY A 124 10.33 -28.50 -4.96
N ASP A 125 9.65 -28.03 -3.94
CA ASP A 125 8.66 -28.79 -3.16
C ASP A 125 7.39 -27.95 -3.16
N GLY A 126 6.22 -28.58 -3.41
CA GLY A 126 4.94 -27.90 -3.62
C GLY A 126 4.67 -26.77 -2.63
N GLY A 127 5.07 -25.55 -2.99
CA GLY A 127 4.95 -24.35 -2.16
C GLY A 127 3.47 -23.97 -1.97
N GLU A 128 3.18 -23.28 -0.89
CA GLU A 128 1.84 -22.74 -0.67
C GLU A 128 1.40 -21.86 -1.85
N PRO A 129 0.13 -21.97 -2.29
CA PRO A 129 -0.40 -21.12 -3.34
C PRO A 129 -0.20 -19.62 -3.02
N THR A 130 0.07 -18.83 -4.05
CA THR A 130 0.27 -17.40 -3.89
C THR A 130 -0.53 -16.58 -4.92
N VAL A 131 -0.77 -15.31 -4.61
CA VAL A 131 -1.38 -14.33 -5.50
C VAL A 131 -0.48 -13.11 -5.61
N ASP A 132 -0.30 -12.62 -6.83
CA ASP A 132 0.31 -11.32 -7.10
C ASP A 132 -0.77 -10.26 -7.32
N LEU A 133 -0.55 -9.10 -6.72
CA LEU A 133 -1.47 -7.98 -6.71
C LEU A 133 -0.77 -6.72 -7.22
N ALA A 134 -1.38 -6.01 -8.16
CA ALA A 134 -1.09 -4.61 -8.37
C ALA A 134 -1.81 -3.78 -7.30
N VAL A 135 -1.08 -2.85 -6.70
CA VAL A 135 -1.57 -1.99 -5.61
C VAL A 135 -1.58 -0.55 -6.06
N ARG A 136 -2.73 0.10 -5.90
CA ARG A 136 -2.90 1.51 -6.25
C ARG A 136 -3.67 2.22 -5.16
N THR A 137 -3.18 3.39 -4.72
CA THR A 137 -3.93 4.26 -3.81
C THR A 137 -4.17 5.59 -4.49
N THR A 138 -5.43 6.05 -4.48
CA THR A 138 -5.85 7.31 -5.08
C THR A 138 -6.53 8.20 -4.05
N ASN A 139 -6.51 9.52 -4.31
CA ASN A 139 -7.35 10.45 -3.57
C ASN A 139 -8.76 10.56 -4.19
N GLN A 140 -9.62 11.43 -3.62
CA GLN A 140 -11.00 11.69 -4.06
C GLN A 140 -11.12 12.19 -5.51
N ASP A 141 -10.08 12.81 -6.03
CA ASP A 141 -10.02 13.32 -7.42
C ASP A 141 -9.49 12.25 -8.40
N GLY A 142 -9.21 11.03 -7.92
CA GLY A 142 -8.64 9.95 -8.71
C GLY A 142 -7.14 10.08 -8.98
N VAL A 143 -6.47 11.05 -8.34
CA VAL A 143 -5.02 11.23 -8.45
C VAL A 143 -4.33 10.07 -7.73
N GLU A 144 -3.44 9.38 -8.44
CA GLU A 144 -2.61 8.33 -7.86
C GLU A 144 -1.56 8.93 -6.92
N VAL A 145 -1.58 8.50 -5.66
CA VAL A 145 -0.65 8.95 -4.63
C VAL A 145 0.38 7.87 -4.27
N PHE A 146 0.04 6.59 -4.51
CA PHE A 146 0.93 5.45 -4.33
C PHE A 146 0.62 4.37 -5.36
N SER A 147 1.66 3.75 -5.91
CA SER A 147 1.57 2.65 -6.87
C SER A 147 2.63 1.59 -6.54
N GLY A 148 2.24 0.33 -6.55
CA GLY A 148 3.13 -0.75 -6.18
C GLY A 148 2.61 -2.14 -6.49
N THR A 149 3.24 -3.12 -5.88
CA THR A 149 2.90 -4.53 -6.00
C THR A 149 2.95 -5.23 -4.65
N ALA A 150 2.24 -6.33 -4.54
CA ALA A 150 2.30 -7.22 -3.39
C ALA A 150 2.19 -8.68 -3.82
N THR A 151 2.78 -9.57 -3.04
CA THR A 151 2.58 -11.01 -3.15
C THR A 151 2.08 -11.55 -1.81
N ALA A 152 1.07 -12.37 -1.82
CA ALA A 152 0.50 -12.98 -0.61
C ALA A 152 0.27 -14.48 -0.78
N GLY A 153 0.40 -15.23 0.33
CA GLY A 153 -0.07 -16.62 0.42
C GLY A 153 -1.59 -16.67 0.43
N ILE A 154 -2.16 -17.73 -0.16
CA ILE A 154 -3.60 -17.96 -0.24
C ILE A 154 -3.90 -19.42 0.07
N GLU A 155 -5.17 -19.76 0.35
CA GLU A 155 -5.61 -21.16 0.43
C GLU A 155 -5.78 -21.78 -0.96
N ALA A 156 -5.56 -23.09 -1.05
CA ALA A 156 -5.74 -23.86 -2.27
C ALA A 156 -7.22 -23.94 -2.72
#